data_119c9504718f7e0e8e1778a463d289f8
#
_entry.id   119c9504718f7e0e8e1778a463d289f8
#
_cell.length_a   1.000
_cell.length_b   1.000
_cell.length_c   1.000
_cell.angle_alpha   90.00
_cell.angle_beta   90.00
_cell.angle_gamma   90.00
#
_symmetry.space_group_name_H-M   'P 1'
#
loop_
_entity.id
_entity.type
_entity.pdbx_description
1 polymer ?
#
loop_
_entity_poly.entity_id
_entity_poly.type
_entity_poly.pdbx_seq_one_letter_code
_entity_poly.pdbx_strand_id
1 'polypeptide(L)'
;VEGAWSSELVRTPIYVDTLTAAGEINTSLWVAVVGNPVLNSMSPGDANRLIDQLDKVFQWQIDFSRQIRVGDTYRFAFEREVRPDGSMRAGRLLAAEMVTANTAYHALWFDPNEDGDGSYYNLEGESVRGEFLLKPLTYRRISSTFTNSRFHPLLKTWRAHRGIDYAADRGTDIMATSDGVVIYRGAKGTFGNTVEIRHGNGFITRYAH
;
A
#
# COMPACT_ATOMS: atom_id res chain seq x y z
N VAL A 1 38.92 -32.48 23.95
CA VAL A 1 38.94 -32.38 22.50
C VAL A 1 38.03 -31.20 22.15
N GLU A 2 38.63 -30.03 21.92
CA GLU A 2 37.95 -28.84 21.42
C GLU A 2 37.57 -29.10 19.96
N GLY A 3 36.29 -29.35 19.67
CA GLY A 3 35.77 -29.43 18.33
C GLY A 3 35.75 -28.04 17.70
N ALA A 4 36.54 -27.77 16.69
CA ALA A 4 36.46 -26.55 15.91
C ALA A 4 35.16 -26.59 15.10
N TRP A 5 34.33 -25.52 15.26
CA TRP A 5 33.17 -25.31 14.43
C TRP A 5 33.62 -24.74 13.08
N SER A 6 33.15 -25.33 11.98
CA SER A 6 33.31 -24.79 10.64
C SER A 6 31.93 -24.46 10.07
N SER A 7 31.81 -23.35 9.34
CA SER A 7 30.61 -23.01 8.60
C SER A 7 30.94 -22.86 7.13
N GLU A 8 30.07 -23.39 6.28
CA GLU A 8 30.15 -23.25 4.82
C GLU A 8 28.90 -22.56 4.30
N LEU A 9 29.09 -21.60 3.39
CA LEU A 9 27.97 -20.94 2.72
C LEU A 9 27.56 -21.80 1.51
N VAL A 10 26.46 -22.51 1.63
CA VAL A 10 25.89 -23.28 0.53
C VAL A 10 24.88 -22.42 -0.22
N ARG A 11 25.14 -22.16 -1.50
CA ARG A 11 24.19 -21.48 -2.39
C ARG A 11 23.21 -22.52 -2.92
N THR A 12 21.94 -22.40 -2.54
CA THR A 12 20.86 -23.25 -3.06
C THR A 12 20.32 -22.61 -4.35
N PRO A 13 20.32 -23.32 -5.50
CA PRO A 13 19.73 -22.80 -6.72
C PRO A 13 18.22 -22.62 -6.54
N ILE A 14 17.70 -21.52 -7.03
CA ILE A 14 16.27 -21.22 -7.04
C ILE A 14 15.83 -21.16 -8.49
N TYR A 15 14.76 -21.84 -8.84
CA TYR A 15 14.09 -21.70 -10.12
C TYR A 15 13.01 -20.64 -9.97
N VAL A 16 12.97 -19.70 -10.92
CA VAL A 16 11.96 -18.63 -10.94
C VAL A 16 11.11 -18.77 -12.20
N ASP A 17 9.81 -18.83 -12.03
CA ASP A 17 8.83 -18.74 -13.12
C ASP A 17 7.79 -17.67 -12.82
N THR A 18 6.88 -17.44 -13.76
CA THR A 18 5.82 -16.44 -13.64
C THR A 18 4.46 -17.13 -13.56
N LEU A 19 3.70 -16.75 -12.54
CA LEU A 19 2.31 -17.13 -12.41
C LEU A 19 1.39 -15.92 -12.60
N THR A 20 0.18 -16.19 -13.09
CA THR A 20 -0.88 -15.19 -13.22
C THR A 20 -2.10 -15.62 -12.43
N ALA A 21 -2.58 -14.73 -11.55
CA ALA A 21 -3.83 -14.89 -10.82
C ALA A 21 -4.83 -13.84 -11.26
N ALA A 22 -6.09 -14.22 -11.40
CA ALA A 22 -7.19 -13.31 -11.74
C ALA A 22 -8.46 -13.75 -11.03
N GLY A 23 -9.34 -12.81 -10.72
CA GLY A 23 -10.61 -13.12 -10.07
C GLY A 23 -11.49 -11.89 -9.89
N GLU A 24 -12.70 -12.18 -9.41
CA GLU A 24 -13.69 -11.19 -9.01
C GLU A 24 -13.75 -11.11 -7.48
N ILE A 25 -13.99 -9.91 -6.96
CA ILE A 25 -14.09 -9.65 -5.53
C ILE A 25 -15.56 -9.80 -5.11
N ASN A 26 -15.86 -10.88 -4.38
CA ASN A 26 -17.21 -11.17 -3.89
C ASN A 26 -17.44 -10.70 -2.45
N THR A 27 -16.36 -10.46 -1.69
CA THR A 27 -16.43 -9.97 -0.28
C THR A 27 -15.34 -8.95 -0.02
N SER A 28 -14.07 -9.37 -0.11
CA SER A 28 -12.90 -8.50 0.04
C SER A 28 -11.77 -8.98 -0.89
N LEU A 29 -10.85 -8.08 -1.23
CA LEU A 29 -9.67 -8.44 -2.01
C LEU A 29 -8.88 -9.56 -1.32
N TRP A 30 -8.74 -9.50 0.01
CA TRP A 30 -8.02 -10.53 0.78
C TRP A 30 -8.63 -11.92 0.57
N VAL A 31 -9.96 -12.06 0.73
CA VAL A 31 -10.66 -13.34 0.55
C VAL A 31 -10.53 -13.82 -0.90
N ALA A 32 -10.66 -12.93 -1.87
CA ALA A 32 -10.58 -13.28 -3.29
C ALA A 32 -9.17 -13.74 -3.70
N VAL A 33 -8.12 -13.10 -3.19
CA VAL A 33 -6.73 -13.48 -3.50
C VAL A 33 -6.32 -14.75 -2.74
N VAL A 34 -6.58 -14.84 -1.44
CA VAL A 34 -6.23 -16.03 -0.64
C VAL A 34 -6.97 -17.28 -1.14
N GLY A 35 -8.22 -17.13 -1.58
CA GLY A 35 -9.02 -18.23 -2.15
C GLY A 35 -8.73 -18.55 -3.62
N ASN A 36 -7.78 -17.87 -4.26
CA ASN A 36 -7.48 -18.09 -5.68
C ASN A 36 -6.76 -19.44 -5.88
N PRO A 37 -7.27 -20.32 -6.78
CA PRO A 37 -6.69 -21.65 -7.00
C PRO A 37 -5.20 -21.64 -7.39
N VAL A 38 -4.72 -20.59 -8.08
CA VAL A 38 -3.31 -20.45 -8.47
C VAL A 38 -2.40 -20.37 -7.24
N LEU A 39 -2.90 -19.87 -6.10
CA LEU A 39 -2.14 -19.71 -4.86
C LEU A 39 -2.25 -20.91 -3.91
N ASN A 40 -3.04 -21.94 -4.23
CA ASN A 40 -3.26 -23.09 -3.35
C ASN A 40 -1.97 -23.87 -2.99
N SER A 41 -0.94 -23.81 -3.85
CA SER A 41 0.36 -24.44 -3.60
C SER A 41 1.31 -23.57 -2.77
N MET A 42 0.92 -22.35 -2.44
CA MET A 42 1.73 -21.37 -1.72
C MET A 42 1.28 -21.25 -0.27
N SER A 43 2.15 -20.73 0.59
CA SER A 43 1.79 -20.49 1.98
C SER A 43 0.79 -19.31 2.11
N PRO A 44 -0.04 -19.29 3.18
CA PRO A 44 -0.87 -18.11 3.45
C PRO A 44 -0.07 -16.81 3.59
N GLY A 45 1.19 -16.90 4.04
CA GLY A 45 2.10 -15.77 4.14
C GLY A 45 2.48 -15.19 2.77
N ASP A 46 2.53 -16.04 1.73
CA ASP A 46 2.82 -15.58 0.36
C ASP A 46 1.63 -14.85 -0.26
N ALA A 47 0.42 -15.33 -0.03
CA ALA A 47 -0.79 -14.63 -0.45
C ALA A 47 -0.89 -13.25 0.21
N ASN A 48 -0.62 -13.13 1.52
CA ASN A 48 -0.57 -11.85 2.23
C ASN A 48 0.50 -10.93 1.63
N ARG A 49 1.67 -11.45 1.31
CA ARG A 49 2.74 -10.67 0.67
C ARG A 49 2.33 -10.10 -0.69
N LEU A 50 1.61 -10.85 -1.51
CA LEU A 50 1.10 -10.39 -2.79
C LEU A 50 0.03 -9.30 -2.59
N ILE A 51 -0.85 -9.45 -1.60
CA ILE A 51 -1.85 -8.43 -1.26
C ILE A 51 -1.17 -7.14 -0.79
N ASP A 52 -0.15 -7.24 0.06
CA ASP A 52 0.64 -6.10 0.52
C ASP A 52 1.37 -5.40 -0.64
N GLN A 53 1.85 -6.16 -1.63
CA GLN A 53 2.45 -5.58 -2.84
C GLN A 53 1.39 -4.86 -3.68
N LEU A 54 0.21 -5.43 -3.88
CA LEU A 54 -0.91 -4.79 -4.59
C LEU A 54 -1.32 -3.48 -3.89
N ASP A 55 -1.47 -3.50 -2.55
CA ASP A 55 -1.80 -2.28 -1.78
C ASP A 55 -0.71 -1.22 -1.96
N LYS A 56 0.56 -1.57 -1.82
CA LYS A 56 1.68 -0.64 -1.99
C LYS A 56 1.77 -0.04 -3.40
N VAL A 57 1.48 -0.83 -4.42
CA VAL A 57 1.54 -0.38 -5.82
C VAL A 57 0.41 0.60 -6.12
N PHE A 58 -0.81 0.29 -5.69
CA PHE A 58 -1.99 1.09 -6.04
C PHE A 58 -2.43 2.11 -4.95
N GLN A 59 -1.76 2.18 -3.80
CA GLN A 59 -2.13 3.07 -2.67
C GLN A 59 -2.20 4.57 -3.04
N TRP A 60 -1.62 4.94 -4.17
CA TRP A 60 -1.64 6.30 -4.70
C TRP A 60 -2.90 6.59 -5.53
N GLN A 61 -3.57 5.55 -6.01
CA GLN A 61 -4.68 5.61 -6.95
C GLN A 61 -5.96 5.01 -6.39
N ILE A 62 -5.85 4.00 -5.49
CA ILE A 62 -6.98 3.26 -4.94
C ILE A 62 -6.94 3.30 -3.42
N ASP A 63 -8.01 3.77 -2.80
CA ASP A 63 -8.25 3.57 -1.37
C ASP A 63 -8.93 2.20 -1.15
N PHE A 64 -8.13 1.16 -0.93
CA PHE A 64 -8.60 -0.21 -0.72
C PHE A 64 -9.59 -0.36 0.43
N SER A 65 -9.60 0.57 1.40
CA SER A 65 -10.54 0.55 2.53
C SER A 65 -11.94 1.02 2.14
N ARG A 66 -12.09 1.77 1.04
CA ARG A 66 -13.34 2.46 0.69
C ARG A 66 -13.82 2.24 -0.74
N GLN A 67 -12.93 2.05 -1.69
CA GLN A 67 -13.29 2.00 -3.10
C GLN A 67 -13.62 0.59 -3.58
N ILE A 68 -13.00 -0.43 -2.98
CA ILE A 68 -13.23 -1.82 -3.39
C ILE A 68 -14.67 -2.25 -3.10
N ARG A 69 -15.32 -2.85 -4.10
CA ARG A 69 -16.71 -3.30 -4.08
C ARG A 69 -16.83 -4.74 -4.57
N VAL A 70 -17.94 -5.35 -4.22
CA VAL A 70 -18.38 -6.61 -4.84
C VAL A 70 -18.58 -6.37 -6.33
N GLY A 71 -18.04 -7.28 -7.15
CA GLY A 71 -18.04 -7.18 -8.62
C GLY A 71 -16.78 -6.52 -9.20
N ASP A 72 -15.94 -5.87 -8.38
CA ASP A 72 -14.62 -5.43 -8.83
C ASP A 72 -13.74 -6.62 -9.21
N THR A 73 -12.80 -6.42 -10.12
CA THR A 73 -11.93 -7.50 -10.59
C THR A 73 -10.46 -7.17 -10.40
N TYR A 74 -9.66 -8.21 -10.29
CA TYR A 74 -8.21 -8.11 -10.24
C TYR A 74 -7.55 -9.11 -11.17
N ARG A 75 -6.38 -8.76 -11.66
CA ARG A 75 -5.46 -9.65 -12.36
C ARG A 75 -4.04 -9.23 -12.03
N PHE A 76 -3.17 -10.18 -11.72
CA PHE A 76 -1.76 -9.87 -11.52
C PHE A 76 -0.87 -11.03 -11.93
N ALA A 77 0.33 -10.69 -12.37
CA ALA A 77 1.42 -11.62 -12.66
C ALA A 77 2.54 -11.40 -11.63
N PHE A 78 3.13 -12.47 -11.15
CA PHE A 78 4.17 -12.43 -10.14
C PHE A 78 5.20 -13.54 -10.33
N GLU A 79 6.40 -13.32 -9.84
CA GLU A 79 7.45 -14.33 -9.78
C GLU A 79 7.12 -15.38 -8.73
N ARG A 80 7.28 -16.65 -9.10
CA ARG A 80 7.28 -17.76 -8.15
C ARG A 80 8.68 -18.33 -8.04
N GLU A 81 9.26 -18.26 -6.85
CA GLU A 81 10.52 -18.88 -6.52
C GLU A 81 10.27 -20.31 -6.05
N VAL A 82 10.89 -21.29 -6.71
CA VAL A 82 10.82 -22.71 -6.36
C VAL A 82 12.21 -23.21 -5.95
N ARG A 83 12.30 -23.80 -4.77
CA ARG A 83 13.53 -24.37 -4.24
C ARG A 83 13.62 -25.86 -4.52
N PRO A 84 14.84 -26.47 -4.46
CA PRO A 84 15.04 -27.89 -4.70
C PRO A 84 14.26 -28.82 -3.75
N ASP A 85 13.92 -28.34 -2.57
CA ASP A 85 13.08 -29.07 -1.59
C ASP A 85 11.58 -29.02 -1.92
N GLY A 86 11.21 -28.37 -3.04
CA GLY A 86 9.83 -28.20 -3.46
C GLY A 86 9.10 -27.04 -2.77
N SER A 87 9.73 -26.35 -1.84
CA SER A 87 9.13 -25.18 -1.21
C SER A 87 9.02 -24.03 -2.22
N MET A 88 7.93 -23.26 -2.12
CA MET A 88 7.62 -22.16 -3.03
C MET A 88 7.47 -20.86 -2.24
N ARG A 89 7.77 -19.75 -2.90
CA ARG A 89 7.60 -18.40 -2.36
C ARG A 89 7.12 -17.45 -3.43
N ALA A 90 6.22 -16.54 -3.07
CA ALA A 90 5.89 -15.41 -3.94
C ALA A 90 7.03 -14.40 -3.94
N GLY A 91 7.52 -14.11 -5.13
CA GLY A 91 8.52 -13.08 -5.39
C GLY A 91 7.88 -11.72 -5.68
N ARG A 92 8.41 -11.07 -6.70
CA ARG A 92 7.99 -9.73 -7.13
C ARG A 92 6.68 -9.77 -7.91
N LEU A 93 5.84 -8.79 -7.69
CA LEU A 93 4.71 -8.48 -8.57
C LEU A 93 5.25 -7.87 -9.87
N LEU A 94 4.98 -8.51 -11.00
CA LEU A 94 5.49 -8.08 -12.32
C LEU A 94 4.51 -7.16 -13.04
N ALA A 95 3.23 -7.49 -12.95
CA ALA A 95 2.17 -6.69 -13.53
C ALA A 95 0.90 -6.84 -12.72
N ALA A 96 0.08 -5.81 -12.66
CA ALA A 96 -1.22 -5.87 -12.02
C ALA A 96 -2.23 -4.97 -12.72
N GLU A 97 -3.48 -5.43 -12.70
CA GLU A 97 -4.66 -4.70 -13.09
C GLU A 97 -5.70 -4.79 -11.97
N MET A 98 -6.27 -3.66 -11.60
CA MET A 98 -7.41 -3.57 -10.70
C MET A 98 -8.51 -2.80 -11.41
N VAL A 99 -9.71 -3.36 -11.48
CA VAL A 99 -10.88 -2.65 -12.00
C VAL A 99 -11.83 -2.38 -10.84
N THR A 100 -12.01 -1.11 -10.49
CA THR A 100 -12.95 -0.69 -9.44
C THR A 100 -13.75 0.52 -9.92
N ALA A 101 -15.04 0.56 -9.59
CA ALA A 101 -15.96 1.60 -10.04
C ALA A 101 -15.91 1.85 -11.57
N ASN A 102 -15.76 0.80 -12.38
CA ASN A 102 -15.61 0.83 -13.84
C ASN A 102 -14.34 1.54 -14.34
N THR A 103 -13.36 1.75 -13.48
CA THR A 103 -12.05 2.31 -13.83
C THR A 103 -10.99 1.23 -13.71
N ALA A 104 -10.22 1.02 -14.76
CA ALA A 104 -9.08 0.10 -14.77
C ALA A 104 -7.81 0.86 -14.38
N TYR A 105 -7.08 0.31 -13.43
CA TYR A 105 -5.77 0.77 -12.99
C TYR A 105 -4.74 -0.29 -13.34
N HIS A 106 -3.65 0.11 -13.96
CA HIS A 106 -2.59 -0.79 -14.41
C HIS A 106 -1.27 -0.44 -13.76
N ALA A 107 -0.47 -1.45 -13.47
CA ALA A 107 0.87 -1.29 -12.96
C ALA A 107 1.77 -2.37 -13.55
N LEU A 108 2.87 -1.97 -14.18
CA LEU A 108 3.85 -2.84 -14.79
C LEU A 108 5.22 -2.54 -14.16
N TRP A 109 5.87 -3.57 -13.66
CA TRP A 109 7.24 -3.44 -13.17
C TRP A 109 8.20 -3.19 -14.32
N PHE A 110 9.03 -2.17 -14.18
CA PHE A 110 10.10 -1.87 -15.11
C PHE A 110 11.38 -1.51 -14.35
N ASP A 111 12.45 -2.19 -14.70
CA ASP A 111 13.79 -2.02 -14.13
C ASP A 111 14.77 -1.84 -15.30
N PRO A 112 15.15 -0.60 -15.62
CA PRO A 112 15.95 -0.29 -16.80
C PRO A 112 17.39 -0.77 -16.68
N ASN A 113 17.90 -0.97 -15.46
CA ASN A 113 19.29 -1.32 -15.19
C ASN A 113 19.45 -2.79 -14.79
N GLU A 114 18.35 -3.53 -14.60
CA GLU A 114 18.34 -4.92 -14.11
C GLU A 114 19.08 -5.09 -12.77
N ASP A 115 19.13 -4.03 -11.96
CA ASP A 115 19.79 -4.02 -10.64
C ASP A 115 18.83 -4.28 -9.47
N GLY A 116 17.55 -4.45 -9.77
CA GLY A 116 16.48 -4.70 -8.80
C GLY A 116 15.83 -3.42 -8.24
N ASP A 117 16.29 -2.23 -8.64
CA ASP A 117 15.78 -0.91 -8.22
C ASP A 117 14.83 -0.30 -9.27
N GLY A 118 13.92 -1.12 -9.78
CA GLY A 118 12.89 -0.69 -10.72
C GLY A 118 11.69 -0.03 -10.04
N SER A 119 10.72 0.35 -10.86
CA SER A 119 9.48 0.98 -10.40
C SER A 119 8.27 0.48 -11.19
N TYR A 120 7.06 0.88 -10.76
CA TYR A 120 5.83 0.54 -11.47
C TYR A 120 5.35 1.71 -12.33
N TYR A 121 4.89 1.38 -13.53
CA TYR A 121 4.40 2.33 -14.51
C TYR A 121 3.02 1.88 -15.05
N ASN A 122 2.19 2.84 -15.45
CA ASN A 122 0.92 2.55 -16.12
C ASN A 122 1.15 2.20 -17.61
N LEU A 123 0.07 1.98 -18.39
CA LEU A 123 0.16 1.63 -19.81
C LEU A 123 0.72 2.78 -20.67
N GLU A 124 0.65 4.00 -20.19
CA GLU A 124 1.15 5.21 -20.86
C GLU A 124 2.65 5.45 -20.52
N GLY A 125 3.25 4.63 -19.66
CA GLY A 125 4.64 4.78 -19.21
C GLY A 125 4.83 5.82 -18.12
N GLU A 126 3.76 6.27 -17.48
CA GLU A 126 3.82 7.19 -16.36
C GLU A 126 3.95 6.41 -15.04
N SER A 127 4.70 6.94 -14.09
CA SER A 127 4.83 6.31 -12.77
C SER A 127 3.48 6.20 -12.08
N VAL A 128 3.15 5.02 -11.55
CA VAL A 128 1.94 4.82 -10.74
C VAL A 128 2.04 5.47 -9.37
N ARG A 129 3.24 5.89 -8.97
CA ARG A 129 3.48 6.61 -7.72
C ARG A 129 3.05 8.07 -7.89
N GLY A 130 1.95 8.45 -7.26
CA GLY A 130 1.48 9.83 -7.19
C GLY A 130 2.34 10.70 -6.27
N GLU A 131 2.15 12.02 -6.33
CA GLU A 131 2.85 12.97 -5.45
C GLU A 131 2.49 12.77 -3.97
N PHE A 132 1.25 12.36 -3.67
CA PHE A 132 0.76 12.15 -2.32
C PHE A 132 -0.03 10.84 -2.20
N LEU A 133 0.17 10.14 -1.10
CA LEU A 133 -0.72 9.04 -0.70
C LEU A 133 -2.14 9.57 -0.50
N LEU A 134 -3.13 8.79 -0.89
CA LEU A 134 -4.55 9.14 -0.70
C LEU A 134 -4.94 9.25 0.78
N LYS A 135 -4.22 8.56 1.65
CA LYS A 135 -4.47 8.53 3.10
C LYS A 135 -3.18 8.35 3.88
N PRO A 136 -3.02 9.00 5.06
CA PRO A 136 -1.81 8.88 5.87
C PRO A 136 -1.81 7.67 6.80
N LEU A 137 -2.90 6.91 6.91
CA LEU A 137 -3.03 5.80 7.88
C LEU A 137 -4.13 4.84 7.46
N THR A 138 -4.08 3.63 8.01
CA THR A 138 -5.22 2.71 7.98
C THR A 138 -6.27 3.19 9.00
N TYR A 139 -7.52 3.35 8.58
CA TYR A 139 -8.57 3.93 9.41
C TYR A 139 -9.88 3.12 9.32
N ARG A 140 -10.71 3.22 10.34
CA ARG A 140 -12.03 2.58 10.39
C ARG A 140 -13.08 3.37 9.61
N ARG A 141 -13.06 4.70 9.74
CA ARG A 141 -13.96 5.63 9.05
C ARG A 141 -13.40 7.05 9.03
N ILE A 142 -13.88 7.84 8.12
CA ILE A 142 -13.70 9.30 8.20
C ILE A 142 -14.78 9.81 9.16
N SER A 143 -14.36 10.44 10.26
CA SER A 143 -15.25 11.01 11.25
C SER A 143 -15.69 12.43 10.90
N SER A 144 -14.86 13.17 10.15
CA SER A 144 -15.20 14.48 9.63
C SER A 144 -14.44 14.79 8.32
N THR A 145 -15.14 15.33 7.35
CA THR A 145 -14.59 15.73 6.06
C THR A 145 -14.21 17.21 6.05
N PHE A 146 -13.44 17.61 5.03
CA PHE A 146 -13.18 19.02 4.73
C PHE A 146 -14.49 19.77 4.49
N THR A 147 -14.61 20.94 5.09
CA THR A 147 -15.74 21.86 4.84
C THR A 147 -15.34 23.29 5.16
N ASN A 148 -15.86 24.22 4.40
CA ASN A 148 -15.67 25.66 4.66
C ASN A 148 -16.55 26.16 5.81
N SER A 149 -17.61 25.43 6.18
CA SER A 149 -18.51 25.82 7.26
C SER A 149 -19.21 24.58 7.82
N ARG A 150 -19.00 24.31 9.13
CA ARG A 150 -19.78 23.32 9.90
C ARG A 150 -20.12 23.87 11.27
N PHE A 151 -21.22 23.43 11.83
CA PHE A 151 -21.54 23.73 13.23
C PHE A 151 -20.61 22.94 14.16
N HIS A 152 -19.84 23.62 15.00
CA HIS A 152 -18.93 23.00 15.94
C HIS A 152 -19.69 22.64 17.21
N PRO A 153 -19.85 21.35 17.58
CA PRO A 153 -20.77 20.93 18.63
C PRO A 153 -20.38 21.45 20.02
N LEU A 154 -19.09 21.57 20.30
CA LEU A 154 -18.57 22.06 21.60
C LEU A 154 -18.60 23.61 21.69
N LEU A 155 -18.20 24.29 20.62
CA LEU A 155 -18.10 25.75 20.60
C LEU A 155 -19.42 26.43 20.20
N LYS A 156 -20.40 25.64 19.73
CA LYS A 156 -21.73 26.10 19.27
C LYS A 156 -21.66 27.24 18.26
N THR A 157 -20.64 27.25 17.43
CA THR A 157 -20.39 28.25 16.36
C THR A 157 -20.12 27.58 15.04
N TRP A 158 -20.39 28.27 13.94
CA TRP A 158 -20.04 27.84 12.60
C TRP A 158 -18.57 28.08 12.34
N ARG A 159 -17.82 27.02 11.95
CA ARG A 159 -16.38 27.08 11.67
C ARG A 159 -16.02 26.22 10.47
N ALA A 160 -14.98 26.65 9.75
CA ALA A 160 -14.36 25.82 8.74
C ALA A 160 -13.63 24.61 9.38
N HIS A 161 -13.69 23.48 8.72
CA HIS A 161 -12.83 22.34 8.98
C HIS A 161 -11.92 22.12 7.77
N ARG A 162 -10.68 22.55 7.87
CA ARG A 162 -9.70 22.54 6.77
C ARG A 162 -8.81 21.30 6.80
N GLY A 163 -9.42 20.14 7.05
CA GLY A 163 -8.75 18.87 7.11
C GLY A 163 -9.74 17.71 7.00
N ILE A 164 -9.21 16.52 7.12
CA ILE A 164 -9.98 15.27 7.21
C ILE A 164 -9.64 14.63 8.56
N ASP A 165 -10.66 14.29 9.34
CA ASP A 165 -10.49 13.56 10.59
C ASP A 165 -10.70 12.07 10.33
N TYR A 166 -9.66 11.29 10.51
CA TYR A 166 -9.69 9.83 10.42
C TYR A 166 -9.88 9.22 11.80
N ALA A 167 -10.83 8.30 11.94
CA ALA A 167 -11.00 7.51 13.15
C ALA A 167 -10.23 6.20 13.03
N ALA A 168 -9.22 6.03 13.85
CA ALA A 168 -8.38 4.84 13.92
C ALA A 168 -8.16 4.42 15.38
N ASP A 169 -7.58 3.24 15.59
CA ASP A 169 -7.21 2.77 16.92
C ASP A 169 -6.04 3.59 17.48
N ARG A 170 -6.00 3.71 18.81
CA ARG A 170 -4.85 4.35 19.45
C ARG A 170 -3.57 3.54 19.19
N GLY A 171 -2.52 4.22 18.74
CA GLY A 171 -1.26 3.60 18.37
C GLY A 171 -1.17 3.22 16.88
N THR A 172 -2.19 3.52 16.07
CA THR A 172 -2.09 3.38 14.61
C THR A 172 -1.01 4.30 14.07
N ASP A 173 -0.11 3.76 13.26
CA ASP A 173 0.95 4.53 12.63
C ASP A 173 0.39 5.55 11.64
N ILE A 174 0.95 6.74 11.66
CA ILE A 174 0.64 7.82 10.73
C ILE A 174 1.85 8.02 9.81
N MET A 175 1.65 7.82 8.52
CA MET A 175 2.69 8.00 7.50
C MET A 175 2.68 9.43 6.95
N ALA A 176 3.86 9.93 6.60
CA ALA A 176 3.95 11.09 5.72
C ALA A 176 3.33 10.73 4.36
N THR A 177 2.44 11.57 3.84
CA THR A 177 1.76 11.28 2.57
C THR A 177 2.64 11.49 1.36
N SER A 178 3.80 12.13 1.52
CA SER A 178 4.85 12.29 0.49
C SER A 178 6.20 12.51 1.16
N ASP A 179 7.27 12.37 0.39
CA ASP A 179 8.62 12.72 0.81
C ASP A 179 8.72 14.22 1.13
N GLY A 180 9.50 14.59 2.14
CA GLY A 180 9.63 15.99 2.53
C GLY A 180 10.49 16.22 3.76
N VAL A 181 10.56 17.46 4.19
CA VAL A 181 11.32 17.89 5.37
C VAL A 181 10.37 18.32 6.47
N VAL A 182 10.54 17.76 7.67
CA VAL A 182 9.80 18.19 8.86
C VAL A 182 10.19 19.62 9.21
N ILE A 183 9.23 20.54 9.11
CA ILE A 183 9.42 21.96 9.42
C ILE A 183 8.88 22.35 10.79
N TYR A 184 8.02 21.53 11.38
CA TYR A 184 7.50 21.71 12.72
C TYR A 184 7.16 20.39 13.38
N ARG A 185 7.47 20.28 14.67
CA ARG A 185 6.96 19.22 15.55
C ARG A 185 6.73 19.78 16.95
N GLY A 186 5.61 19.47 17.59
CA GLY A 186 5.29 19.90 18.93
C GLY A 186 3.82 20.24 19.15
N ALA A 187 3.49 20.79 20.30
CA ALA A 187 2.14 21.26 20.60
C ALA A 187 1.85 22.57 19.85
N LYS A 188 0.71 22.65 19.14
CA LYS A 188 0.32 23.80 18.33
C LYS A 188 -1.14 24.20 18.58
N GLY A 189 -1.37 24.93 19.67
CA GLY A 189 -2.68 25.46 20.04
C GLY A 189 -3.79 24.40 20.00
N THR A 190 -4.86 24.67 19.28
CA THR A 190 -6.02 23.76 19.14
C THR A 190 -5.74 22.51 18.32
N PHE A 191 -4.61 22.42 17.64
CA PHE A 191 -4.21 21.23 16.86
C PHE A 191 -3.55 20.14 17.75
N GLY A 192 -3.27 20.42 19.03
CA GLY A 192 -2.60 19.46 19.90
C GLY A 192 -1.19 19.14 19.41
N ASN A 193 -0.79 17.87 19.53
CA ASN A 193 0.48 17.39 18.99
C ASN A 193 0.43 17.47 17.47
N THR A 194 1.41 18.13 16.90
CA THR A 194 1.40 18.47 15.47
C THR A 194 2.75 18.18 14.84
N VAL A 195 2.72 17.61 13.64
CA VAL A 195 3.87 17.52 12.73
C VAL A 195 3.50 18.23 11.42
N GLU A 196 4.38 19.09 10.92
CA GLU A 196 4.24 19.71 9.60
C GLU A 196 5.44 19.33 8.73
N ILE A 197 5.14 18.93 7.50
CA ILE A 197 6.14 18.48 6.52
C ILE A 197 6.01 19.36 5.28
N ARG A 198 7.12 19.94 4.83
CA ARG A 198 7.22 20.64 3.55
C ARG A 198 7.75 19.69 2.50
N HIS A 199 7.04 19.59 1.39
CA HIS A 199 7.33 18.74 0.24
C HIS A 199 8.08 19.48 -0.86
N GLY A 200 8.71 18.76 -1.79
CA GLY A 200 9.53 19.31 -2.86
C GLY A 200 8.78 20.26 -3.81
N ASN A 201 7.46 20.06 -3.97
CA ASN A 201 6.57 20.91 -4.76
C ASN A 201 6.06 22.17 -4.03
N GLY A 202 6.54 22.43 -2.80
CA GLY A 202 6.16 23.58 -1.99
C GLY A 202 4.91 23.40 -1.13
N PHE A 203 4.18 22.29 -1.27
CA PHE A 203 3.04 22.00 -0.39
C PHE A 203 3.49 21.65 1.02
N ILE A 204 2.63 21.93 1.99
CA ILE A 204 2.84 21.56 3.40
C ILE A 204 1.68 20.69 3.85
N THR A 205 1.99 19.50 4.34
CA THR A 205 1.01 18.65 5.02
C THR A 205 1.12 18.82 6.53
N ARG A 206 -0.03 18.70 7.21
CA ARG A 206 -0.11 18.78 8.68
C ARG A 206 -0.82 17.57 9.23
N TYR A 207 -0.21 16.96 10.22
CA TYR A 207 -0.73 15.84 11.01
C TYR A 207 -0.93 16.34 12.43
N ALA A 208 -2.14 16.20 12.97
CA ALA A 208 -2.53 16.83 14.22
C ALA A 208 -3.31 15.86 15.13
N HIS A 209 -3.34 16.16 16.47
CA HIS A 209 -4.00 15.44 17.59
C HIS A 209 -3.32 14.17 18.10
#